data_56c187f43a961fbe3244ad7b39d9829f
#
_entry.id   56c187f43a961fbe3244ad7b39d9829f
#
_cell.length_a   1.000
_cell.length_b   1.000
_cell.length_c   1.000
_cell.angle_alpha   90.00
_cell.angle_beta   90.00
_cell.angle_gamma   90.00
#
_symmetry.space_group_name_H-M   'P 1'
#
loop_
_entity.id
_entity.type
_entity.pdbx_description
1 polymer ?
#
loop_
_entity_poly.entity_id
_entity_poly.type
_entity_poly.pdbx_seq_one_letter_code
_entity_poly.pdbx_strand_id
1 'polypeptide(L)'
;MLDDGTAPAEPVVIERVCRGQAHAEGYTDSRGYFSIQLFQPNSGVLQDASEEASLRSVMGGMGTSGSLSGAGSAGGSATSAQERMLFDCELRAKASGFRSQSIMLANRRALDPPDVGVILLHRNTPSEEGSTVSAVSLAAPKDAHKAYTKGLELLKKSKTGDALASFEKAVEAYPNYAAAWYEIGRIELAANDNAAARHALEMAVKADPKFVSPYVELSTVELRAQKWQALADVTDKVIKLNSFDYPQAYYYNAAANYYLKNLEKAEKSAREADRLDTRHDIPRNLHLLGIILAQRQDYAGAAEKLSAYLKLAPDADDAPTVRKQLAQVETAVAQAKSKDQDQH
;
A
#
# COMPACT_ATOMS: atom_id res chain seq x y z
N MET A 1 6.12 14.63 7.95
CA MET A 1 6.30 15.82 7.07
C MET A 1 5.09 15.92 6.16
N LEU A 2 4.69 17.13 5.78
CA LEU A 2 3.69 17.35 4.74
C LEU A 2 4.29 17.07 3.34
N ASP A 3 3.42 16.91 2.35
CA ASP A 3 3.79 16.68 0.94
C ASP A 3 4.58 17.83 0.28
N ASP A 4 4.49 19.04 0.83
CA ASP A 4 5.28 20.20 0.44
C ASP A 4 6.64 20.28 1.13
N GLY A 5 7.02 19.28 1.95
CA GLY A 5 8.26 19.22 2.70
C GLY A 5 8.27 20.02 4.01
N THR A 6 7.15 20.62 4.40
CA THR A 6 7.05 21.38 5.67
C THR A 6 6.65 20.47 6.84
N ALA A 7 6.90 20.93 8.08
CA ALA A 7 6.39 20.27 9.27
C ALA A 7 4.90 20.57 9.45
N PRO A 8 4.11 19.64 10.04
CA PRO A 8 2.74 19.91 10.44
C PRO A 8 2.69 21.09 11.42
N ALA A 9 1.66 21.95 11.28
CA ALA A 9 1.46 23.12 12.15
C ALA A 9 1.06 22.73 13.59
N GLU A 10 0.46 21.55 13.77
CA GLU A 10 0.03 21.02 15.05
C GLU A 10 0.72 19.68 15.32
N PRO A 11 0.92 19.30 16.60
CA PRO A 11 1.44 17.98 16.95
C PRO A 11 0.55 16.87 16.38
N VAL A 12 1.19 15.90 15.73
CA VAL A 12 0.51 14.78 15.07
C VAL A 12 0.67 13.53 15.91
N VAL A 13 -0.41 12.79 16.11
CA VAL A 13 -0.38 11.50 16.81
C VAL A 13 0.32 10.46 15.94
N ILE A 14 1.31 9.76 16.50
CA ILE A 14 1.92 8.60 15.87
C ILE A 14 1.27 7.35 16.44
N GLU A 15 0.64 6.58 15.56
CA GLU A 15 -0.04 5.34 15.90
C GLU A 15 0.76 4.14 15.38
N ARG A 16 0.88 3.11 16.20
CA ARG A 16 1.28 1.77 15.76
C ARG A 16 0.01 0.95 15.52
N VAL A 17 -0.13 0.40 14.35
CA VAL A 17 -1.26 -0.44 13.97
C VAL A 17 -0.77 -1.86 13.80
N CYS A 18 -1.25 -2.77 14.65
CA CYS A 18 -0.93 -4.19 14.60
C CYS A 18 -2.23 -4.98 14.40
N ARG A 19 -2.30 -5.77 13.35
CA ARG A 19 -3.49 -6.59 13.03
C ARG A 19 -4.79 -5.78 13.01
N GLY A 20 -4.72 -4.55 12.51
CA GLY A 20 -5.86 -3.64 12.42
C GLY A 20 -6.21 -2.89 13.71
N GLN A 21 -5.52 -3.14 14.83
CA GLN A 21 -5.70 -2.40 16.08
C GLN A 21 -4.66 -1.28 16.17
N ALA A 22 -5.14 -0.04 16.33
CA ALA A 22 -4.31 1.15 16.46
C ALA A 22 -4.03 1.46 17.95
N HIS A 23 -2.77 1.71 18.26
CA HIS A 23 -2.29 2.16 19.56
C HIS A 23 -1.50 3.46 19.37
N ALA A 24 -1.87 4.51 20.10
CA ALA A 24 -1.11 5.75 20.11
C ALA A 24 0.23 5.53 20.83
N GLU A 25 1.34 5.84 20.15
CA GLU A 25 2.70 5.66 20.68
C GLU A 25 3.32 7.00 21.12
N GLY A 26 2.83 8.12 20.63
CA GLY A 26 3.32 9.44 20.96
C GLY A 26 2.85 10.52 20.01
N TYR A 27 3.47 11.70 20.13
CA TYR A 27 3.19 12.88 19.31
C TYR A 27 4.49 13.39 18.67
N THR A 28 4.34 14.10 17.55
CA THR A 28 5.45 14.86 16.97
C THR A 28 5.72 16.13 17.78
N ASP A 29 6.98 16.58 17.77
CA ASP A 29 7.34 17.93 18.23
C ASP A 29 6.89 18.99 17.19
N SER A 30 7.13 20.27 17.48
CA SER A 30 6.82 21.40 16.59
C SER A 30 7.58 21.42 15.26
N ARG A 31 8.60 20.59 15.12
CA ARG A 31 9.39 20.41 13.89
C ARG A 31 8.99 19.15 13.14
N GLY A 32 7.98 18.40 13.66
CA GLY A 32 7.50 17.17 13.07
C GLY A 32 8.34 15.93 13.37
N TYR A 33 9.30 16.00 14.33
CA TYR A 33 10.05 14.84 14.78
C TYR A 33 9.29 14.07 15.85
N PHE A 34 9.46 12.76 15.86
CA PHE A 34 8.90 11.88 16.89
C PHE A 34 9.92 10.83 17.33
N SER A 35 9.75 10.34 18.56
CA SER A 35 10.53 9.23 19.12
C SER A 35 9.58 8.25 19.80
N ILE A 36 9.72 6.96 19.49
CA ILE A 36 8.90 5.89 20.05
C ILE A 36 9.78 4.73 20.52
N GLN A 37 9.31 4.00 21.52
CA GLN A 37 10.00 2.82 22.03
C GLN A 37 9.26 1.56 21.58
N LEU A 38 9.77 0.89 20.55
CA LEU A 38 9.10 -0.26 19.90
C LEU A 38 9.16 -1.56 20.72
N PHE A 39 10.11 -1.68 21.66
CA PHE A 39 10.45 -2.95 22.31
C PHE A 39 10.22 -2.99 23.82
N GLN A 40 9.51 -2.02 24.40
CA GLN A 40 9.13 -2.11 25.81
C GLN A 40 7.72 -2.71 25.95
N PRO A 41 7.51 -3.66 26.89
CA PRO A 41 6.16 -4.08 27.25
C PRO A 41 5.44 -2.89 27.86
N ASN A 42 4.26 -2.60 27.35
CA ASN A 42 3.42 -1.48 27.73
C ASN A 42 3.06 -1.56 29.22
N SER A 43 3.79 -0.84 30.06
CA SER A 43 3.45 -0.55 31.46
C SER A 43 3.30 0.96 31.58
N GLY A 44 2.15 1.47 31.18
CA GLY A 44 1.88 2.89 31.33
C GLY A 44 0.59 3.32 30.69
N VAL A 45 -0.51 3.15 31.40
CA VAL A 45 -1.66 4.04 31.29
C VAL A 45 -1.11 5.46 31.41
N LEU A 46 -1.15 6.24 30.33
CA LEU A 46 -1.00 7.68 30.42
C LEU A 46 -2.20 8.19 31.22
N GLN A 47 -1.97 8.39 32.51
CA GLN A 47 -2.90 9.14 33.35
C GLN A 47 -3.03 10.55 32.75
N ASP A 48 -4.25 10.86 32.37
CA ASP A 48 -4.69 12.23 32.10
C ASP A 48 -4.31 13.10 33.33
N ALA A 49 -3.54 14.15 33.09
CA ALA A 49 -3.02 15.04 34.12
C ALA A 49 -4.08 16.06 34.59
N SER A 50 -5.32 15.62 34.80
CA SER A 50 -6.38 16.44 35.34
C SER A 50 -7.31 15.64 36.29
N GLU A 51 -6.75 15.14 37.39
CA GLU A 51 -7.51 14.98 38.63
C GLU A 51 -6.56 14.90 39.84
N GLU A 52 -6.58 15.94 40.62
CA GLU A 52 -6.01 16.00 41.98
C GLU A 52 -6.72 15.02 42.94
N ALA A 53 -5.91 14.53 43.85
CA ALA A 53 -6.27 13.96 45.15
C ALA A 53 -6.57 12.45 45.20
N SER A 54 -5.66 11.67 45.75
CA SER A 54 -5.65 11.44 47.18
C SER A 54 -4.52 10.45 47.55
N LEU A 55 -3.59 10.97 48.31
CA LEU A 55 -2.68 10.23 49.18
C LEU A 55 -3.50 9.43 50.20
N ARG A 56 -3.45 8.11 50.12
CA ARG A 56 -3.49 7.24 51.33
C ARG A 56 -3.32 5.77 50.94
N SER A 57 -2.29 5.28 51.39
CA SER A 57 -2.11 3.99 52.07
C SER A 57 -0.89 3.23 51.57
N VAL A 58 0.20 3.66 52.10
CA VAL A 58 1.42 2.86 52.21
C VAL A 58 1.40 2.21 53.56
N MET A 59 1.80 1.01 53.58
CA MET A 59 2.37 0.18 54.65
C MET A 59 1.64 -1.12 54.92
N GLY A 60 2.40 -2.16 54.72
CA GLY A 60 2.17 -3.41 55.40
C GLY A 60 2.47 -4.66 54.63
N GLY A 61 3.60 -5.31 54.91
CA GLY A 61 3.71 -6.73 54.60
C GLY A 61 5.10 -7.22 54.18
N MET A 62 6.04 -7.22 55.14
CA MET A 62 7.27 -8.04 55.14
C MET A 62 6.91 -9.52 55.31
N GLY A 63 7.59 -10.42 54.56
CA GLY A 63 7.53 -11.87 54.83
C GLY A 63 8.20 -12.67 53.72
N THR A 64 9.45 -12.90 53.86
CA THR A 64 10.31 -14.08 53.99
C THR A 64 10.34 -15.15 52.91
N SER A 65 11.51 -15.27 52.32
CA SER A 65 12.36 -16.47 52.13
C SER A 65 11.81 -17.71 51.44
N GLY A 66 12.54 -18.13 50.41
CA GLY A 66 12.61 -19.53 50.06
C GLY A 66 13.05 -19.90 48.67
N SER A 67 14.31 -20.22 48.59
CA SER A 67 14.91 -21.33 47.85
C SER A 67 15.34 -21.14 46.39
N LEU A 68 16.62 -21.07 46.22
CA LEU A 68 17.41 -21.42 45.05
C LEU A 68 17.29 -22.91 44.73
N SER A 69 17.00 -23.24 43.50
CA SER A 69 17.72 -24.29 42.75
C SER A 69 17.11 -24.45 41.33
N GLY A 70 17.96 -24.49 40.35
CA GLY A 70 17.60 -24.92 38.98
C GLY A 70 18.30 -24.12 37.92
N ALA A 71 19.63 -24.27 37.79
CA ALA A 71 20.35 -23.88 36.60
C ALA A 71 19.89 -24.73 35.42
N GLY A 72 19.17 -24.14 34.48
CA GLY A 72 18.81 -24.67 33.20
C GLY A 72 19.10 -23.62 32.14
N SER A 73 20.24 -23.79 31.49
CA SER A 73 20.69 -23.01 30.32
C SER A 73 19.65 -23.08 29.20
N ALA A 74 18.86 -22.05 29.04
CA ALA A 74 18.06 -21.82 27.83
C ALA A 74 18.27 -20.35 27.42
N GLY A 75 19.43 -20.10 26.82
CA GLY A 75 19.73 -18.86 26.09
C GLY A 75 18.99 -18.83 24.77
N GLY A 76 17.68 -18.85 24.81
CA GLY A 76 16.78 -18.57 23.67
C GLY A 76 16.30 -17.15 23.80
N SER A 77 16.84 -16.28 22.98
CA SER A 77 16.77 -14.83 23.05
C SER A 77 15.32 -14.31 23.18
N ALA A 78 15.06 -13.56 24.25
CA ALA A 78 13.83 -12.75 24.43
C ALA A 78 13.58 -11.78 23.24
N THR A 79 14.61 -11.45 22.46
CA THR A 79 14.56 -10.64 21.24
C THR A 79 13.70 -11.25 20.15
N SER A 80 13.73 -12.56 19.94
CA SER A 80 12.98 -13.22 18.87
C SER A 80 11.46 -13.24 19.11
N ALA A 81 11.01 -13.20 20.34
CA ALA A 81 9.57 -13.13 20.66
C ALA A 81 9.01 -11.71 20.45
N GLN A 82 9.78 -10.70 20.79
CA GLN A 82 9.41 -9.30 20.60
C GLN A 82 9.45 -8.90 19.12
N GLU A 83 10.43 -9.38 18.36
CA GLU A 83 10.51 -9.18 16.92
C GLU A 83 9.30 -9.79 16.19
N ARG A 84 8.80 -10.95 16.62
CA ARG A 84 7.57 -11.57 16.08
C ARG A 84 6.30 -10.74 16.34
N MET A 85 6.28 -9.93 17.40
CA MET A 85 5.13 -9.07 17.70
C MET A 85 5.00 -7.88 16.75
N LEU A 86 6.08 -7.49 16.05
CA LEU A 86 6.06 -6.37 15.10
C LEU A 86 5.81 -6.83 13.65
N PHE A 87 5.69 -8.13 13.40
CA PHE A 87 5.62 -8.67 12.03
C PHE A 87 4.42 -8.18 11.22
N ASP A 88 3.28 -7.91 11.89
CA ASP A 88 2.06 -7.38 11.26
C ASP A 88 1.77 -5.96 11.75
N CYS A 89 2.81 -5.18 12.06
CA CYS A 89 2.66 -3.83 12.58
C CYS A 89 3.19 -2.79 11.60
N GLU A 90 2.49 -1.65 11.55
CA GLU A 90 2.90 -0.46 10.82
C GLU A 90 2.83 0.78 11.72
N LEU A 91 3.65 1.77 11.42
CA LEU A 91 3.54 3.10 11.99
C LEU A 91 2.82 4.01 11.00
N ARG A 92 1.89 4.78 11.51
CA ARG A 92 1.23 5.84 10.75
C ARG A 92 1.06 7.09 11.59
N ALA A 93 0.88 8.22 10.95
CA ALA A 93 0.58 9.48 11.59
C ALA A 93 -0.92 9.78 11.46
N LYS A 94 -1.58 10.25 12.52
CA LYS A 94 -2.99 10.63 12.50
C LYS A 94 -3.11 12.13 12.71
N ALA A 95 -3.54 12.82 11.65
CA ALA A 95 -3.81 14.25 11.66
C ALA A 95 -5.15 14.52 10.98
N SER A 96 -5.96 15.42 11.56
CA SER A 96 -7.25 15.80 10.96
C SER A 96 -7.03 16.49 9.61
N GLY A 97 -7.74 16.06 8.58
CA GLY A 97 -7.59 16.61 7.22
C GLY A 97 -6.35 16.12 6.44
N PHE A 98 -5.65 15.09 6.96
CA PHE A 98 -4.50 14.49 6.28
C PHE A 98 -4.62 12.96 6.25
N ARG A 99 -4.07 12.38 5.19
CA ARG A 99 -3.82 10.95 5.08
C ARG A 99 -2.33 10.67 5.32
N SER A 100 -2.03 9.65 6.09
CA SER A 100 -0.67 9.25 6.41
C SER A 100 -0.18 8.13 5.50
N GLN A 101 1.06 8.22 5.05
CA GLN A 101 1.81 7.06 4.61
C GLN A 101 2.12 6.18 5.82
N SER A 102 2.13 4.85 5.66
CA SER A 102 2.52 3.93 6.72
C SER A 102 3.94 3.40 6.52
N ILE A 103 4.64 3.13 7.65
CA ILE A 103 5.94 2.50 7.67
C ILE A 103 5.81 1.12 8.30
N MET A 104 6.10 0.06 7.54
CA MET A 104 6.05 -1.31 8.03
C MET A 104 7.18 -1.60 9.02
N LEU A 105 6.85 -2.28 10.12
CA LEU A 105 7.79 -2.68 11.15
C LEU A 105 8.26 -4.13 11.04
N ALA A 106 7.73 -4.88 10.09
CA ALA A 106 7.87 -6.33 9.95
C ALA A 106 9.31 -6.86 9.88
N ASN A 107 10.26 -6.07 9.41
CA ASN A 107 11.66 -6.47 9.24
C ASN A 107 12.62 -5.76 10.18
N ARG A 108 12.11 -5.01 11.18
CA ARG A 108 12.96 -4.30 12.12
C ARG A 108 13.41 -5.18 13.28
N ARG A 109 14.71 -5.16 13.54
CA ARG A 109 15.36 -5.87 14.65
C ARG A 109 15.76 -4.86 15.75
N ALA A 110 15.93 -5.36 16.96
CA ALA A 110 16.32 -4.54 18.12
C ALA A 110 17.66 -3.79 17.94
N LEU A 111 18.52 -4.26 17.04
CA LEU A 111 19.84 -3.65 16.74
C LEU A 111 19.85 -2.80 15.46
N ASP A 112 18.72 -2.67 14.78
CA ASP A 112 18.63 -1.82 13.59
C ASP A 112 18.77 -0.34 13.97
N PRO A 113 19.22 0.53 13.04
CA PRO A 113 19.28 1.95 13.28
C PRO A 113 17.95 2.49 13.81
N PRO A 114 17.95 3.40 14.81
CA PRO A 114 16.73 3.90 15.43
C PRO A 114 15.88 4.76 14.48
N ASP A 115 16.42 5.19 13.35
CA ASP A 115 15.70 5.98 12.35
C ASP A 115 14.70 5.10 11.59
N VAL A 116 13.43 5.42 11.72
CA VAL A 116 12.33 4.73 11.02
C VAL A 116 11.99 5.37 9.67
N GLY A 117 12.65 6.48 9.32
CA GLY A 117 12.38 7.25 8.12
C GLY A 117 11.30 8.32 8.33
N VAL A 118 10.78 8.85 7.22
CA VAL A 118 9.82 9.95 7.21
C VAL A 118 8.43 9.43 6.92
N ILE A 119 7.48 9.75 7.81
CA ILE A 119 6.05 9.54 7.54
C ILE A 119 5.53 10.79 6.81
N LEU A 120 5.08 10.61 5.57
CA LEU A 120 4.47 11.69 4.80
C LEU A 120 2.99 11.79 5.12
N LEU A 121 2.55 13.04 5.33
CA LEU A 121 1.17 13.42 5.49
C LEU A 121 0.72 14.17 4.24
N HIS A 122 -0.30 13.65 3.61
CA HIS A 122 -0.90 14.23 2.41
C HIS A 122 -2.20 14.90 2.80
N ARG A 123 -2.37 16.15 2.35
CA ARG A 123 -3.59 16.91 2.63
C ARG A 123 -4.78 16.27 1.93
N ASN A 124 -5.83 15.97 2.68
CA ASN A 124 -7.08 15.53 2.11
C ASN A 124 -7.73 16.71 1.37
N THR A 125 -7.86 16.58 0.05
CA THR A 125 -8.63 17.55 -0.75
C THR A 125 -10.08 17.05 -0.83
N PRO A 126 -11.05 17.73 -0.21
CA PRO A 126 -12.41 17.20 -0.05
C PRO A 126 -13.17 16.92 -1.35
N SER A 127 -12.67 17.42 -2.48
CA SER A 127 -13.39 17.34 -3.77
C SER A 127 -12.99 16.18 -4.70
N GLU A 128 -11.86 15.50 -4.45
CA GLU A 128 -11.32 14.51 -5.40
C GLU A 128 -11.08 13.13 -4.80
N GLU A 129 -11.21 12.94 -3.49
CA GLU A 129 -10.98 11.64 -2.86
C GLU A 129 -12.02 10.60 -3.29
N GLY A 130 -11.50 9.49 -3.83
CA GLY A 130 -12.27 8.29 -4.04
C GLY A 130 -12.42 7.49 -2.73
N SER A 131 -13.44 6.68 -2.66
CA SER A 131 -13.70 5.77 -1.55
C SER A 131 -13.50 4.32 -2.00
N THR A 132 -12.96 3.49 -1.11
CA THR A 132 -12.96 2.03 -1.29
C THR A 132 -14.33 1.41 -0.99
N VAL A 133 -15.25 2.19 -0.42
CA VAL A 133 -16.63 1.80 -0.15
C VAL A 133 -17.55 2.78 -0.88
N SER A 134 -18.51 2.26 -1.64
CA SER A 134 -19.44 3.12 -2.37
C SER A 134 -20.44 3.80 -1.43
N ALA A 135 -20.42 5.12 -1.42
CA ALA A 135 -21.38 5.92 -0.68
C ALA A 135 -22.81 5.80 -1.25
N VAL A 136 -22.94 5.68 -2.57
CA VAL A 136 -24.22 5.49 -3.26
C VAL A 136 -24.88 4.18 -2.86
N SER A 137 -24.10 3.17 -2.58
CA SER A 137 -24.60 1.84 -2.16
C SER A 137 -25.29 1.85 -0.81
N LEU A 138 -25.04 2.85 0.05
CA LEU A 138 -25.71 3.01 1.33
C LEU A 138 -27.19 3.40 1.18
N ALA A 139 -27.57 3.96 0.03
CA ALA A 139 -28.96 4.35 -0.27
C ALA A 139 -29.80 3.19 -0.85
N ALA A 140 -29.24 1.97 -0.94
CA ALA A 140 -29.92 0.84 -1.51
C ALA A 140 -31.21 0.45 -0.72
N PRO A 141 -32.33 0.17 -1.39
CA PRO A 141 -33.53 -0.33 -0.76
C PRO A 141 -33.30 -1.63 0.01
N LYS A 142 -34.14 -1.89 1.03
CA LYS A 142 -33.99 -3.05 1.93
C LYS A 142 -33.89 -4.40 1.18
N ASP A 143 -34.66 -4.58 0.11
CA ASP A 143 -34.69 -5.82 -0.65
C ASP A 143 -33.36 -6.02 -1.43
N ALA A 144 -32.85 -4.95 -2.06
CA ALA A 144 -31.54 -4.97 -2.71
C ALA A 144 -30.43 -5.23 -1.69
N HIS A 145 -30.47 -4.56 -0.54
CA HIS A 145 -29.49 -4.79 0.53
C HIS A 145 -29.55 -6.21 1.08
N LYS A 146 -30.73 -6.81 1.25
CA LYS A 146 -30.90 -8.19 1.70
C LYS A 146 -30.29 -9.17 0.69
N ALA A 147 -30.53 -8.94 -0.60
CA ALA A 147 -29.95 -9.77 -1.67
C ALA A 147 -28.43 -9.66 -1.70
N TYR A 148 -27.87 -8.44 -1.58
CA TYR A 148 -26.44 -8.18 -1.50
C TYR A 148 -25.79 -8.88 -0.30
N THR A 149 -26.35 -8.72 0.91
CA THR A 149 -25.84 -9.35 2.12
C THR A 149 -25.84 -10.88 2.00
N LYS A 150 -26.91 -11.46 1.41
CA LYS A 150 -26.97 -12.89 1.12
C LYS A 150 -25.84 -13.31 0.16
N GLY A 151 -25.56 -12.51 -0.87
CA GLY A 151 -24.44 -12.74 -1.79
C GLY A 151 -23.09 -12.81 -1.06
N LEU A 152 -22.82 -11.86 -0.16
CA LEU A 152 -21.60 -11.85 0.64
C LEU A 152 -21.48 -13.06 1.57
N GLU A 153 -22.58 -13.51 2.18
CA GLU A 153 -22.60 -14.72 3.00
C GLU A 153 -22.32 -15.99 2.20
N LEU A 154 -22.81 -16.05 0.97
CA LEU A 154 -22.56 -17.15 0.07
C LEU A 154 -21.10 -17.18 -0.42
N LEU A 155 -20.48 -16.01 -0.68
CA LEU A 155 -19.05 -15.92 -0.97
C LEU A 155 -18.20 -16.44 0.18
N LYS A 156 -18.52 -16.07 1.43
CA LYS A 156 -17.84 -16.62 2.63
C LYS A 156 -17.91 -18.14 2.72
N LYS A 157 -18.96 -18.76 2.14
CA LYS A 157 -19.15 -20.21 2.08
C LYS A 157 -18.61 -20.81 0.77
N SER A 158 -17.87 -20.05 -0.02
CA SER A 158 -17.31 -20.45 -1.33
C SER A 158 -18.38 -20.89 -2.35
N LYS A 159 -19.64 -20.44 -2.18
CA LYS A 159 -20.76 -20.71 -3.10
C LYS A 159 -20.88 -19.61 -4.15
N THR A 160 -19.87 -19.52 -5.03
CA THR A 160 -19.70 -18.39 -5.96
C THR A 160 -20.87 -18.22 -6.92
N GLY A 161 -21.43 -19.31 -7.50
CA GLY A 161 -22.58 -19.23 -8.40
C GLY A 161 -23.86 -18.74 -7.72
N ASP A 162 -24.15 -19.22 -6.49
CA ASP A 162 -25.31 -18.74 -5.72
C ASP A 162 -25.11 -17.28 -5.29
N ALA A 163 -23.87 -16.89 -5.01
CA ALA A 163 -23.52 -15.50 -4.67
C ALA A 163 -23.77 -14.58 -5.87
N LEU A 164 -23.30 -14.94 -7.06
CA LEU A 164 -23.54 -14.21 -8.30
C LEU A 164 -25.04 -13.96 -8.52
N ALA A 165 -25.85 -15.03 -8.48
CA ALA A 165 -27.29 -14.90 -8.62
C ALA A 165 -27.96 -14.01 -7.54
N SER A 166 -27.35 -13.90 -6.36
CA SER A 166 -27.83 -13.01 -5.29
C SER A 166 -27.44 -11.55 -5.56
N PHE A 167 -26.25 -11.28 -6.10
CA PHE A 167 -25.84 -9.92 -6.51
C PHE A 167 -26.62 -9.46 -7.74
N GLU A 168 -26.91 -10.33 -8.70
CA GLU A 168 -27.78 -10.04 -9.86
C GLU A 168 -29.17 -9.58 -9.39
N LYS A 169 -29.79 -10.28 -8.43
CA LYS A 169 -31.04 -9.85 -7.81
C LYS A 169 -30.91 -8.49 -7.10
N ALA A 170 -29.76 -8.20 -6.50
CA ALA A 170 -29.54 -6.91 -5.85
C ALA A 170 -29.51 -5.77 -6.87
N VAL A 171 -28.85 -5.94 -8.03
CA VAL A 171 -28.79 -4.92 -9.08
C VAL A 171 -30.07 -4.85 -9.89
N GLU A 172 -30.83 -5.93 -10.00
CA GLU A 172 -32.19 -5.92 -10.57
C GLU A 172 -33.14 -5.07 -9.72
N ALA A 173 -33.08 -5.23 -8.38
CA ALA A 173 -33.88 -4.43 -7.45
C ALA A 173 -33.38 -2.97 -7.33
N TYR A 174 -32.09 -2.71 -7.52
CA TYR A 174 -31.50 -1.38 -7.47
C TYR A 174 -30.34 -1.27 -8.48
N PRO A 175 -30.62 -0.81 -9.71
CA PRO A 175 -29.63 -0.72 -10.80
C PRO A 175 -28.39 0.12 -10.48
N ASN A 176 -28.50 1.10 -9.57
CA ASN A 176 -27.37 1.95 -9.12
C ASN A 176 -26.63 1.36 -7.91
N TYR A 177 -26.73 0.04 -7.67
CA TYR A 177 -26.03 -0.61 -6.56
C TYR A 177 -24.55 -0.87 -6.92
N ALA A 178 -23.71 0.14 -6.85
CA ALA A 178 -22.31 0.06 -7.25
C ALA A 178 -21.54 -1.09 -6.58
N ALA A 179 -21.78 -1.32 -5.28
CA ALA A 179 -21.11 -2.42 -4.56
C ALA A 179 -21.51 -3.80 -5.07
N ALA A 180 -22.78 -3.99 -5.46
CA ALA A 180 -23.23 -5.27 -6.02
C ALA A 180 -22.66 -5.49 -7.43
N TRP A 181 -22.64 -4.48 -8.29
CA TRP A 181 -21.98 -4.51 -9.59
C TRP A 181 -20.48 -4.83 -9.47
N TYR A 182 -19.80 -4.25 -8.48
CA TYR A 182 -18.40 -4.52 -8.20
C TYR A 182 -18.17 -6.00 -7.84
N GLU A 183 -19.00 -6.59 -6.97
CA GLU A 183 -18.86 -7.99 -6.60
C GLU A 183 -19.15 -8.94 -7.79
N ILE A 184 -20.12 -8.61 -8.64
CA ILE A 184 -20.36 -9.34 -9.91
C ILE A 184 -19.06 -9.28 -10.74
N GLY A 185 -18.50 -8.09 -10.96
CA GLY A 185 -17.28 -7.92 -11.75
C GLY A 185 -16.10 -8.72 -11.22
N ARG A 186 -15.92 -8.79 -9.89
CA ARG A 186 -14.88 -9.62 -9.26
C ARG A 186 -15.07 -11.11 -9.49
N ILE A 187 -16.30 -11.58 -9.39
CA ILE A 187 -16.65 -13.00 -9.64
C ILE A 187 -16.33 -13.36 -11.08
N GLU A 188 -16.78 -12.54 -12.04
CA GLU A 188 -16.55 -12.76 -13.46
C GLU A 188 -15.06 -12.68 -13.83
N LEU A 189 -14.31 -11.75 -13.18
CA LEU A 189 -12.87 -11.65 -13.36
C LEU A 189 -12.13 -12.91 -12.87
N ALA A 190 -12.57 -13.47 -11.75
CA ALA A 190 -12.05 -14.73 -11.21
C ALA A 190 -12.40 -15.93 -12.09
N ALA A 191 -13.56 -15.90 -12.76
CA ALA A 191 -13.96 -16.89 -13.75
C ALA A 191 -13.25 -16.71 -15.11
N ASN A 192 -12.39 -15.68 -15.27
CA ASN A 192 -11.75 -15.26 -16.51
C ASN A 192 -12.73 -14.80 -17.62
N ASP A 193 -13.99 -14.52 -17.30
CA ASP A 193 -14.88 -13.81 -18.22
C ASP A 193 -14.59 -12.30 -18.18
N ASN A 194 -13.58 -11.91 -18.93
CA ASN A 194 -13.16 -10.50 -19.00
C ASN A 194 -14.24 -9.59 -19.63
N ALA A 195 -15.16 -10.14 -20.42
CA ALA A 195 -16.23 -9.34 -21.04
C ALA A 195 -17.33 -9.02 -20.04
N ALA A 196 -17.82 -10.02 -19.32
CA ALA A 196 -18.80 -9.84 -18.25
C ALA A 196 -18.23 -9.01 -17.10
N ALA A 197 -16.99 -9.28 -16.69
CA ALA A 197 -16.27 -8.49 -15.67
C ALA A 197 -16.21 -7.01 -16.03
N ARG A 198 -15.78 -6.69 -17.28
CA ARG A 198 -15.73 -5.29 -17.74
C ARG A 198 -17.11 -4.64 -17.65
N HIS A 199 -18.14 -5.28 -18.17
CA HIS A 199 -19.49 -4.73 -18.14
C HIS A 199 -19.94 -4.40 -16.71
N ALA A 200 -19.79 -5.34 -15.79
CA ALA A 200 -20.20 -5.16 -14.40
C ALA A 200 -19.40 -4.05 -13.70
N LEU A 201 -18.07 -3.99 -13.92
CA LEU A 201 -17.22 -2.96 -13.34
C LEU A 201 -17.53 -1.57 -13.93
N GLU A 202 -17.82 -1.46 -15.23
CA GLU A 202 -18.28 -0.22 -15.86
C GLU A 202 -19.61 0.25 -15.28
N MET A 203 -20.54 -0.68 -14.99
CA MET A 203 -21.79 -0.34 -14.30
C MET A 203 -21.52 0.14 -12.87
N ALA A 204 -20.57 -0.44 -12.15
CA ALA A 204 -20.18 0.01 -10.82
C ALA A 204 -19.64 1.44 -10.83
N VAL A 205 -18.71 1.79 -11.74
CA VAL A 205 -18.13 3.15 -11.83
C VAL A 205 -19.14 4.17 -12.38
N LYS A 206 -20.09 3.73 -13.18
CA LYS A 206 -21.19 4.58 -13.64
C LYS A 206 -22.14 4.92 -12.50
N ALA A 207 -22.42 3.96 -11.63
CA ALA A 207 -23.27 4.16 -10.46
C ALA A 207 -22.59 5.04 -9.40
N ASP A 208 -21.29 4.84 -9.18
CA ASP A 208 -20.51 5.66 -8.25
C ASP A 208 -19.11 5.97 -8.82
N PRO A 209 -18.95 7.14 -9.47
CA PRO A 209 -17.66 7.53 -10.06
C PRO A 209 -16.51 7.78 -9.07
N LYS A 210 -16.80 7.83 -7.76
CA LYS A 210 -15.80 7.97 -6.70
C LYS A 210 -15.40 6.64 -6.07
N PHE A 211 -16.05 5.55 -6.44
CA PHE A 211 -15.72 4.22 -5.95
C PHE A 211 -14.45 3.70 -6.64
N VAL A 212 -13.31 3.70 -5.94
CA VAL A 212 -11.99 3.40 -6.50
C VAL A 212 -11.84 1.94 -6.91
N SER A 213 -12.32 1.00 -6.08
CA SER A 213 -12.08 -0.44 -6.26
C SER A 213 -12.48 -0.98 -7.65
N PRO A 214 -13.61 -0.60 -8.27
CA PRO A 214 -13.94 -1.04 -9.63
C PRO A 214 -12.94 -0.58 -10.69
N TYR A 215 -12.34 0.62 -10.55
CA TYR A 215 -11.30 1.09 -11.48
C TYR A 215 -10.02 0.27 -11.35
N VAL A 216 -9.66 -0.15 -10.13
CA VAL A 216 -8.50 -1.03 -9.91
C VAL A 216 -8.71 -2.36 -10.63
N GLU A 217 -9.88 -2.98 -10.50
CA GLU A 217 -10.18 -4.24 -11.20
C GLU A 217 -10.27 -4.04 -12.73
N LEU A 218 -10.87 -2.93 -13.21
CA LEU A 218 -10.88 -2.58 -14.62
C LEU A 218 -9.46 -2.47 -15.19
N SER A 219 -8.50 -1.93 -14.43
CA SER A 219 -7.12 -1.86 -14.89
C SER A 219 -6.54 -3.25 -15.17
N THR A 220 -6.90 -4.26 -14.39
CA THR A 220 -6.51 -5.66 -14.63
C THR A 220 -7.16 -6.22 -15.90
N VAL A 221 -8.44 -5.92 -16.13
CA VAL A 221 -9.15 -6.32 -17.34
C VAL A 221 -8.52 -5.71 -18.59
N GLU A 222 -8.23 -4.40 -18.57
CA GLU A 222 -7.65 -3.69 -19.70
C GLU A 222 -6.20 -4.13 -19.97
N LEU A 223 -5.43 -4.41 -18.92
CA LEU A 223 -4.07 -4.97 -19.04
C LEU A 223 -4.09 -6.34 -19.72
N ARG A 224 -4.97 -7.26 -19.28
CA ARG A 224 -5.13 -8.59 -19.90
C ARG A 224 -5.53 -8.49 -21.38
N ALA A 225 -6.38 -7.52 -21.69
CA ALA A 225 -6.82 -7.25 -23.07
C ALA A 225 -5.82 -6.47 -23.89
N GLN A 226 -4.70 -6.02 -23.30
CA GLN A 226 -3.67 -5.16 -23.93
C GLN A 226 -4.26 -3.87 -24.55
N LYS A 227 -5.34 -3.35 -23.96
CA LYS A 227 -5.97 -2.10 -24.40
C LYS A 227 -5.28 -0.92 -23.73
N TRP A 228 -4.11 -0.55 -24.25
CA TRP A 228 -3.21 0.40 -23.61
C TRP A 228 -3.82 1.77 -23.35
N GLN A 229 -4.62 2.32 -24.27
CA GLN A 229 -5.28 3.60 -24.02
C GLN A 229 -6.32 3.48 -22.90
N ALA A 230 -7.18 2.47 -22.93
CA ALA A 230 -8.16 2.24 -21.87
C ALA A 230 -7.49 2.01 -20.51
N LEU A 231 -6.38 1.26 -20.50
CA LEU A 231 -5.57 1.04 -19.29
C LEU A 231 -5.02 2.36 -18.74
N ALA A 232 -4.48 3.24 -19.61
CA ALA A 232 -4.00 4.56 -19.19
C ALA A 232 -5.15 5.40 -18.58
N ASP A 233 -6.30 5.45 -19.26
CA ASP A 233 -7.44 6.24 -18.83
C ASP A 233 -8.00 5.76 -17.46
N VAL A 234 -8.10 4.44 -17.28
CA VAL A 234 -8.60 3.85 -16.04
C VAL A 234 -7.62 4.06 -14.89
N THR A 235 -6.33 3.85 -15.13
CA THR A 235 -5.30 4.05 -14.10
C THR A 235 -5.13 5.52 -13.73
N ASP A 236 -5.29 6.46 -14.67
CA ASP A 236 -5.35 7.89 -14.38
C ASP A 236 -6.51 8.22 -13.43
N LYS A 237 -7.66 7.52 -13.55
CA LYS A 237 -8.78 7.67 -12.60
C LYS A 237 -8.44 7.14 -11.21
N VAL A 238 -7.80 5.94 -11.12
CA VAL A 238 -7.34 5.41 -9.82
C VAL A 238 -6.38 6.40 -9.16
N ILE A 239 -5.38 6.88 -9.89
CA ILE A 239 -4.36 7.82 -9.41
C ILE A 239 -4.99 9.14 -8.95
N LYS A 240 -5.95 9.67 -9.71
CA LYS A 240 -6.66 10.90 -9.35
C LYS A 240 -7.50 10.76 -8.10
N LEU A 241 -8.20 9.62 -7.95
CA LEU A 241 -9.08 9.35 -6.81
C LEU A 241 -8.31 8.94 -5.55
N ASN A 242 -7.17 8.28 -5.72
CA ASN A 242 -6.32 7.84 -4.62
C ASN A 242 -4.88 7.69 -5.10
N SER A 243 -4.08 8.70 -4.82
CA SER A 243 -2.71 8.82 -5.32
C SER A 243 -1.66 8.03 -4.50
N PHE A 244 -2.05 7.31 -3.43
CA PHE A 244 -1.07 6.74 -2.50
C PHE A 244 -1.20 5.24 -2.27
N ASP A 245 -2.42 4.72 -2.16
CA ASP A 245 -2.66 3.35 -1.73
C ASP A 245 -2.49 2.32 -2.87
N TYR A 246 -2.31 2.79 -4.10
CA TYR A 246 -2.27 1.93 -5.29
C TYR A 246 -1.00 2.09 -6.12
N PRO A 247 0.21 1.74 -5.60
CA PRO A 247 1.44 1.77 -6.40
C PRO A 247 1.34 0.93 -7.68
N GLN A 248 0.55 -0.15 -7.65
CA GLN A 248 0.25 -0.98 -8.81
C GLN A 248 -0.44 -0.20 -9.95
N ALA A 249 -1.31 0.78 -9.62
CA ALA A 249 -1.95 1.61 -10.65
C ALA A 249 -0.93 2.48 -11.38
N TYR A 250 0.06 3.01 -10.67
CA TYR A 250 1.18 3.74 -11.29
C TYR A 250 2.03 2.85 -12.19
N TYR A 251 2.33 1.62 -11.76
CA TYR A 251 3.03 0.65 -12.59
C TYR A 251 2.25 0.33 -13.87
N TYR A 252 0.95 0.08 -13.77
CA TYR A 252 0.10 -0.16 -14.95
C TYR A 252 -0.02 1.07 -15.84
N ASN A 253 -0.09 2.27 -15.27
CA ASN A 253 -0.07 3.52 -16.02
C ASN A 253 1.26 3.71 -16.76
N ALA A 254 2.38 3.39 -16.12
CA ALA A 254 3.69 3.41 -16.74
C ALA A 254 3.77 2.43 -17.93
N ALA A 255 3.29 1.20 -17.72
CA ALA A 255 3.25 0.20 -18.78
C ALA A 255 2.38 0.65 -19.97
N ALA A 256 1.17 1.16 -19.71
CA ALA A 256 0.28 1.69 -20.72
C ALA A 256 0.95 2.82 -21.54
N ASN A 257 1.50 3.82 -20.86
CA ASN A 257 2.17 4.95 -21.52
C ASN A 257 3.45 4.53 -22.28
N TYR A 258 4.17 3.51 -21.79
CA TYR A 258 5.31 2.92 -22.50
C TYR A 258 4.88 2.33 -23.86
N TYR A 259 3.82 1.52 -23.88
CA TYR A 259 3.31 0.94 -25.13
C TYR A 259 2.68 1.99 -26.05
N LEU A 260 2.11 3.06 -25.51
CA LEU A 260 1.63 4.23 -26.25
C LEU A 260 2.76 5.17 -26.73
N LYS A 261 4.04 4.85 -26.42
CA LYS A 261 5.21 5.67 -26.74
C LYS A 261 5.29 7.03 -26.04
N ASN A 262 4.52 7.19 -24.98
CA ASN A 262 4.54 8.38 -24.12
C ASN A 262 5.61 8.23 -23.02
N LEU A 263 6.91 8.19 -23.43
CA LEU A 263 8.01 7.83 -22.53
C LEU A 263 8.15 8.75 -21.31
N GLU A 264 7.84 10.03 -21.45
CA GLU A 264 7.89 10.99 -20.33
C GLU A 264 6.84 10.65 -19.24
N LYS A 265 5.58 10.40 -19.65
CA LYS A 265 4.54 9.99 -18.73
C LYS A 265 4.83 8.61 -18.11
N ALA A 266 5.35 7.69 -18.93
CA ALA A 266 5.75 6.37 -18.49
C ALA A 266 6.81 6.44 -17.38
N GLU A 267 7.86 7.24 -17.57
CA GLU A 267 8.91 7.46 -16.58
C GLU A 267 8.34 8.05 -15.29
N LYS A 268 7.54 9.11 -15.42
CA LYS A 268 6.93 9.77 -14.23
C LYS A 268 6.13 8.76 -13.40
N SER A 269 5.28 7.97 -14.05
CA SER A 269 4.47 6.96 -13.36
C SER A 269 5.33 5.83 -12.79
N ALA A 270 6.34 5.34 -13.51
CA ALA A 270 7.21 4.29 -13.01
C ALA A 270 8.05 4.73 -11.79
N ARG A 271 8.55 5.97 -11.78
CA ARG A 271 9.26 6.55 -10.63
C ARG A 271 8.33 6.70 -9.42
N GLU A 272 7.09 7.09 -9.66
CA GLU A 272 6.10 7.22 -8.59
C GLU A 272 5.69 5.86 -8.03
N ALA A 273 5.54 4.83 -8.88
CA ALA A 273 5.35 3.45 -8.44
C ALA A 273 6.52 2.98 -7.55
N ASP A 274 7.78 3.24 -7.97
CA ASP A 274 8.98 2.87 -7.22
C ASP A 274 9.03 3.58 -5.85
N ARG A 275 8.65 4.87 -5.81
CA ARG A 275 8.60 5.66 -4.57
C ARG A 275 7.57 5.14 -3.57
N LEU A 276 6.39 4.72 -4.06
CA LEU A 276 5.28 4.26 -3.23
C LEU A 276 5.41 2.79 -2.81
N ASP A 277 6.09 1.97 -3.61
CA ASP A 277 6.30 0.54 -3.35
C ASP A 277 7.49 0.30 -2.42
N THR A 278 7.38 0.75 -1.18
CA THR A 278 8.46 0.63 -0.17
C THR A 278 8.79 -0.82 0.20
N ARG A 279 7.88 -1.77 -0.09
CA ARG A 279 8.08 -3.20 0.19
C ARG A 279 8.64 -3.97 -0.99
N HIS A 280 8.77 -3.30 -2.14
CA HIS A 280 9.17 -3.93 -3.41
C HIS A 280 8.26 -5.10 -3.82
N ASP A 281 6.95 -4.95 -3.60
CA ASP A 281 5.93 -5.94 -4.00
C ASP A 281 5.75 -5.97 -5.54
N ILE A 282 6.28 -4.96 -6.26
CA ILE A 282 6.18 -4.81 -7.71
C ILE A 282 7.58 -4.74 -8.36
N PRO A 283 8.42 -5.79 -8.25
CA PRO A 283 9.79 -5.74 -8.80
C PRO A 283 9.82 -5.42 -10.31
N ARG A 284 8.81 -5.87 -11.06
CA ARG A 284 8.67 -5.61 -12.50
C ARG A 284 8.63 -4.13 -12.86
N ASN A 285 8.26 -3.26 -11.91
CA ASN A 285 8.34 -1.81 -12.13
C ASN A 285 9.77 -1.34 -12.32
N LEU A 286 10.74 -1.91 -11.57
CA LEU A 286 12.16 -1.58 -11.73
C LEU A 286 12.68 -1.98 -13.12
N HIS A 287 12.29 -3.16 -13.62
CA HIS A 287 12.62 -3.59 -14.97
C HIS A 287 12.05 -2.63 -16.02
N LEU A 288 10.75 -2.29 -15.91
CA LEU A 288 10.09 -1.34 -16.81
C LEU A 288 10.76 0.04 -16.77
N LEU A 289 11.04 0.57 -15.57
CA LEU A 289 11.72 1.85 -15.40
C LEU A 289 13.11 1.83 -16.03
N GLY A 290 13.87 0.74 -15.83
CA GLY A 290 15.17 0.56 -16.48
C GLY A 290 15.10 0.60 -18.00
N ILE A 291 14.12 -0.06 -18.62
CA ILE A 291 13.89 0.01 -20.06
C ILE A 291 13.54 1.42 -20.54
N ILE A 292 12.65 2.11 -19.81
CA ILE A 292 12.23 3.49 -20.14
C ILE A 292 13.43 4.42 -20.07
N LEU A 293 14.26 4.34 -19.02
CA LEU A 293 15.46 5.16 -18.86
C LEU A 293 16.48 4.91 -19.98
N ALA A 294 16.70 3.65 -20.36
CA ALA A 294 17.57 3.29 -21.46
C ALA A 294 17.09 3.91 -22.79
N GLN A 295 15.79 3.89 -23.07
CA GLN A 295 15.22 4.53 -24.27
C GLN A 295 15.33 6.06 -24.22
N ARG A 296 15.38 6.65 -23.05
CA ARG A 296 15.62 8.08 -22.84
C ARG A 296 17.11 8.45 -22.74
N GLN A 297 17.98 7.48 -22.98
CA GLN A 297 19.45 7.62 -22.95
C GLN A 297 20.02 7.90 -21.53
N ASP A 298 19.24 7.75 -20.47
CA ASP A 298 19.74 7.68 -19.10
C ASP A 298 20.26 6.27 -18.80
N TYR A 299 21.42 5.97 -19.37
CA TYR A 299 22.02 4.62 -19.25
C TYR A 299 22.48 4.32 -17.81
N ALA A 300 22.90 5.33 -17.06
CA ALA A 300 23.33 5.14 -15.68
C ALA A 300 22.14 4.76 -14.77
N GLY A 301 21.05 5.51 -14.85
CA GLY A 301 19.80 5.20 -14.16
C GLY A 301 19.22 3.86 -14.61
N ALA A 302 19.29 3.54 -15.89
CA ALA A 302 18.83 2.26 -16.43
C ALA A 302 19.60 1.08 -15.82
N ALA A 303 20.95 1.15 -15.76
CA ALA A 303 21.78 0.12 -15.16
C ALA A 303 21.46 -0.08 -13.66
N GLU A 304 21.26 1.00 -12.92
CA GLU A 304 20.85 0.94 -11.51
C GLU A 304 19.54 0.15 -11.34
N LYS A 305 18.49 0.51 -12.09
CA LYS A 305 17.16 -0.10 -11.96
C LYS A 305 17.12 -1.55 -12.43
N LEU A 306 17.80 -1.90 -13.53
CA LEU A 306 17.92 -3.29 -13.99
C LEU A 306 18.70 -4.17 -12.99
N SER A 307 19.77 -3.63 -12.41
CA SER A 307 20.52 -4.32 -11.36
C SER A 307 19.68 -4.53 -10.11
N ALA A 308 18.90 -3.52 -9.68
CA ALA A 308 17.98 -3.62 -8.55
C ALA A 308 16.91 -4.70 -8.79
N TYR A 309 16.33 -4.75 -9.98
CA TYR A 309 15.39 -5.81 -10.36
C TYR A 309 15.98 -7.20 -10.20
N LEU A 310 17.20 -7.43 -10.75
CA LEU A 310 17.87 -8.72 -10.69
C LEU A 310 18.25 -9.14 -9.28
N LYS A 311 18.43 -8.20 -8.35
CA LYS A 311 18.65 -8.50 -6.93
C LYS A 311 17.38 -8.97 -6.23
N LEU A 312 16.23 -8.38 -6.57
CA LEU A 312 14.93 -8.72 -5.98
C LEU A 312 14.32 -9.99 -6.59
N ALA A 313 14.55 -10.21 -7.88
CA ALA A 313 13.96 -11.32 -8.64
C ALA A 313 15.02 -12.07 -9.48
N PRO A 314 16.04 -12.69 -8.85
CA PRO A 314 17.16 -13.32 -9.56
C PRO A 314 16.75 -14.52 -10.39
N ASP A 315 15.68 -15.20 -9.99
CA ASP A 315 15.15 -16.43 -10.60
C ASP A 315 13.88 -16.22 -11.42
N ALA A 316 13.53 -14.94 -11.72
CA ALA A 316 12.39 -14.65 -12.58
C ALA A 316 12.62 -15.17 -14.01
N ASP A 317 11.55 -15.59 -14.68
CA ASP A 317 11.60 -16.15 -16.04
C ASP A 317 12.28 -15.19 -17.04
N ASP A 318 12.16 -13.89 -16.83
CA ASP A 318 12.77 -12.86 -17.68
C ASP A 318 14.17 -12.42 -17.23
N ALA A 319 14.68 -12.91 -16.07
CA ALA A 319 15.99 -12.55 -15.54
C ALA A 319 17.15 -12.74 -16.56
N PRO A 320 17.21 -13.81 -17.37
CA PRO A 320 18.23 -13.94 -18.40
C PRO A 320 18.19 -12.82 -19.45
N THR A 321 16.99 -12.37 -19.81
CA THR A 321 16.79 -11.25 -20.74
C THR A 321 17.24 -9.94 -20.11
N VAL A 322 16.89 -9.71 -18.85
CA VAL A 322 17.28 -8.50 -18.11
C VAL A 322 18.80 -8.42 -17.93
N ARG A 323 19.48 -9.54 -17.67
CA ARG A 323 20.96 -9.57 -17.61
C ARG A 323 21.60 -9.14 -18.93
N LYS A 324 21.03 -9.54 -20.08
CA LYS A 324 21.51 -9.07 -21.39
C LYS A 324 21.28 -7.58 -21.60
N GLN A 325 20.09 -7.08 -21.22
CA GLN A 325 19.78 -5.66 -21.28
C GLN A 325 20.72 -4.84 -20.38
N LEU A 326 20.99 -5.30 -19.17
CA LEU A 326 21.95 -4.66 -18.25
C LEU A 326 23.35 -4.57 -18.89
N ALA A 327 23.88 -5.66 -19.44
CA ALA A 327 25.19 -5.66 -20.10
C ALA A 327 25.25 -4.67 -21.30
N GLN A 328 24.17 -4.55 -22.07
CA GLN A 328 24.08 -3.57 -23.16
C GLN A 328 24.13 -2.14 -22.64
N VAL A 329 23.37 -1.86 -21.58
CA VAL A 329 23.31 -0.54 -20.94
C VAL A 329 24.67 -0.17 -20.32
N GLU A 330 25.33 -1.11 -19.62
CA GLU A 330 26.67 -0.90 -19.06
C GLU A 330 27.72 -0.59 -20.13
N THR A 331 27.62 -1.26 -21.28
CA THR A 331 28.47 -0.95 -22.46
C THR A 331 28.22 0.47 -22.94
N ALA A 332 26.96 0.91 -23.00
CA ALA A 332 26.62 2.29 -23.40
C ALA A 332 27.14 3.33 -22.39
N VAL A 333 27.09 3.03 -21.08
CA VAL A 333 27.69 3.88 -20.03
C VAL A 333 29.19 4.01 -20.24
N ALA A 334 29.90 2.90 -20.52
CA ALA A 334 31.35 2.94 -20.75
C ALA A 334 31.74 3.77 -21.99
N GLN A 335 30.98 3.62 -23.08
CA GLN A 335 31.18 4.39 -24.31
C GLN A 335 30.90 5.89 -24.13
N ALA A 336 29.87 6.26 -23.32
CA ALA A 336 29.60 7.67 -23.02
C ALA A 336 30.78 8.30 -22.23
N LYS A 337 31.29 7.60 -21.23
CA LYS A 337 32.44 8.07 -20.43
C LYS A 337 33.73 8.24 -21.24
N SER A 338 34.00 7.34 -22.20
CA SER A 338 35.20 7.45 -23.04
C SER A 338 35.14 8.68 -23.97
N LYS A 339 33.95 8.97 -24.52
CA LYS A 339 33.76 10.17 -25.36
C LYS A 339 33.94 11.48 -24.62
N ASP A 340 33.50 11.54 -23.34
CA ASP A 340 33.69 12.74 -22.52
C ASP A 340 35.18 12.95 -22.15
N GLN A 341 35.95 11.85 -21.99
CA GLN A 341 37.40 11.93 -21.73
C GLN A 341 38.22 12.37 -22.97
N ASP A 342 37.77 12.01 -24.17
CA ASP A 342 38.44 12.40 -25.41
C ASP A 342 38.16 13.87 -25.84
N GLN A 343 37.22 14.55 -25.18
CA GLN A 343 36.88 15.96 -25.43
C GLN A 343 37.52 16.97 -24.45
N HIS A 344 38.21 16.49 -23.45
CA HIS A 344 38.96 17.27 -22.45
C HIS A 344 40.46 16.98 -22.52
#